data_29826667425e7bdb738a303a290e7a1b
#
_entry.id   29826667425e7bdb738a303a290e7a1b
#
_cell.length_a   1.000
_cell.length_b   1.000
_cell.length_c   1.000
_cell.angle_alpha   90.00
_cell.angle_beta   90.00
_cell.angle_gamma   90.00
#
_symmetry.space_group_name_H-M   'P 1'
#
loop_
_entity.id
_entity.type
_entity.pdbx_description
1 polymer ?
#
loop_
_entity_poly.entity_id
_entity_poly.type
_entity_poly.pdbx_seq_one_letter_code
_entity_poly.pdbx_strand_id
1 'polypeptide(L)'
;SPTVHEPATDGLASAHVPPLGLSNRAVEGASEVAAFTKPPNPEQLQSLTLWPEMEKLYGHGYELLSVAMDTNTHMIASTCKASTPAHAVVRLFDAQHRFEPAKDALEGHTLSITRVAFSPCGTYLLTVSRDRSWRMFRRTPSGYVAWIGERAHARIVWDGAWAPHSRMFATASRDKSVKIWTLVDDAQRPYRLVTTLNASDAVVSVTWASDGALAMGLENGDVWLYTCAQDGTWQLHTTLARHHTGPVHRVACRPQGRWMDEYDR
;
A
#
# COMPACT_ATOMS: atom_id res chain seq x y z
N SER A 1 32.82 -15.06 -1.07
CA SER A 1 31.65 -15.93 -0.97
C SER A 1 30.66 -15.23 -0.07
N PRO A 2 29.44 -14.86 -0.53
CA PRO A 2 28.42 -14.33 0.34
C PRO A 2 27.87 -15.49 1.19
N THR A 3 28.00 -15.38 2.49
CA THR A 3 27.31 -16.25 3.44
C THR A 3 25.84 -15.95 3.33
N VAL A 4 25.12 -16.87 2.70
CA VAL A 4 23.66 -16.95 2.79
C VAL A 4 23.36 -17.22 4.26
N HIS A 5 22.80 -16.26 4.97
CA HIS A 5 22.17 -16.52 6.26
C HIS A 5 20.93 -17.38 5.95
N GLU A 6 21.02 -18.67 6.24
CA GLU A 6 19.84 -19.51 6.38
C GLU A 6 18.91 -18.84 7.38
N PRO A 7 17.60 -18.74 7.10
CA PRO A 7 16.65 -18.30 8.10
C PRO A 7 16.75 -19.27 9.30
N ALA A 8 17.00 -18.69 10.48
CA ALA A 8 17.01 -19.47 11.70
C ALA A 8 15.67 -20.23 11.80
N THR A 9 15.74 -21.55 11.73
CA THR A 9 14.61 -22.47 11.81
C THR A 9 14.00 -22.55 13.21
N ASP A 10 14.57 -21.86 14.18
CA ASP A 10 14.03 -21.67 15.53
C ASP A 10 13.36 -20.29 15.65
N GLY A 11 12.22 -20.10 14.96
CA GLY A 11 11.33 -19.00 15.25
C GLY A 11 10.81 -19.11 16.68
N LEU A 12 10.84 -18.01 17.45
CA LEU A 12 10.22 -17.94 18.76
C LEU A 12 8.80 -18.49 18.70
N ALA A 13 8.49 -19.48 19.51
CA ALA A 13 7.16 -20.09 19.57
C ALA A 13 6.10 -19.09 20.07
N SER A 14 6.50 -18.04 20.76
CA SER A 14 5.67 -16.91 21.16
C SER A 14 6.52 -15.67 21.41
N ALA A 15 5.96 -14.47 21.20
CA ALA A 15 6.56 -13.21 21.61
C ALA A 15 5.91 -12.74 22.91
N HIS A 16 6.70 -12.37 23.89
CA HIS A 16 6.25 -11.78 25.15
C HIS A 16 6.88 -10.41 25.33
N VAL A 17 6.03 -9.41 25.62
CA VAL A 17 6.48 -8.08 25.98
C VAL A 17 6.31 -7.91 27.48
N PRO A 18 7.36 -7.61 28.25
CA PRO A 18 7.25 -7.40 29.69
C PRO A 18 6.25 -6.29 30.01
N PRO A 19 5.39 -6.42 31.03
CA PRO A 19 4.36 -5.44 31.38
C PRO A 19 4.89 -4.03 31.66
N LEU A 20 6.15 -3.92 32.07
CA LEU A 20 6.86 -2.66 32.34
C LEU A 20 7.98 -2.38 31.34
N GLY A 21 7.97 -3.06 30.19
CA GLY A 21 8.99 -2.84 29.15
C GLY A 21 8.84 -1.48 28.48
N LEU A 22 9.95 -0.75 28.35
CA LEU A 22 10.02 0.51 27.61
C LEU A 22 10.10 0.27 26.08
N SER A 23 10.09 -0.98 25.63
CA SER A 23 10.12 -1.36 24.22
C SER A 23 9.17 -2.53 23.96
N ASN A 24 8.67 -2.63 22.73
CA ASN A 24 7.84 -3.75 22.27
C ASN A 24 8.69 -4.91 21.74
N ARG A 25 9.95 -5.02 22.10
CA ARG A 25 10.82 -6.12 21.69
C ARG A 25 10.44 -7.39 22.45
N ALA A 26 10.32 -8.49 21.72
CA ALA A 26 10.11 -9.81 22.31
C ALA A 26 11.31 -10.21 23.17
N VAL A 27 11.02 -10.85 24.32
CA VAL A 27 12.02 -11.41 25.22
C VAL A 27 12.02 -12.93 25.05
N GLU A 28 13.19 -13.52 24.88
CA GLU A 28 13.36 -14.98 24.89
C GLU A 28 12.95 -15.58 26.25
N GLY A 29 12.26 -16.71 26.21
CA GLY A 29 11.89 -17.45 27.41
C GLY A 29 10.46 -17.25 27.90
N ALA A 30 9.60 -16.67 27.09
CA ALA A 30 8.18 -16.56 27.43
C ALA A 30 7.47 -17.91 27.32
N SER A 31 6.83 -18.25 28.41
CA SER A 31 5.99 -19.41 28.57
C SER A 31 4.75 -19.41 27.68
N GLU A 32 4.31 -20.63 27.36
CA GLU A 32 3.02 -21.05 26.84
C GLU A 32 2.33 -20.16 25.78
N VAL A 33 2.24 -20.69 24.59
CA VAL A 33 1.38 -20.15 23.52
C VAL A 33 -0.05 -20.11 24.04
N ALA A 34 -0.59 -18.92 24.24
CA ALA A 34 -1.99 -18.75 24.61
C ALA A 34 -2.87 -19.17 23.41
N ALA A 35 -3.58 -20.27 23.56
CA ALA A 35 -4.57 -20.69 22.58
C ALA A 35 -5.79 -19.74 22.66
N PHE A 36 -5.98 -18.90 21.67
CA PHE A 36 -7.14 -18.03 21.59
C PHE A 36 -8.35 -18.81 21.01
N THR A 37 -9.44 -18.84 21.75
CA THR A 37 -10.73 -19.38 21.28
C THR A 37 -11.58 -18.33 20.54
N LYS A 38 -11.16 -17.07 20.59
CA LYS A 38 -11.77 -15.90 19.90
C LYS A 38 -10.64 -15.05 19.32
N PRO A 39 -10.90 -14.23 18.30
CA PRO A 39 -9.93 -13.27 17.80
C PRO A 39 -9.37 -12.42 18.94
N PRO A 40 -8.03 -12.29 19.07
CA PRO A 40 -7.42 -11.52 20.14
C PRO A 40 -7.74 -10.03 20.02
N ASN A 41 -7.84 -9.35 21.13
CA ASN A 41 -7.99 -7.89 21.14
C ASN A 41 -6.65 -7.19 20.85
N PRO A 42 -6.63 -5.86 20.55
CA PRO A 42 -5.41 -5.14 20.23
C PRO A 42 -4.31 -5.22 21.30
N GLU A 43 -4.67 -5.26 22.57
CA GLU A 43 -3.71 -5.36 23.70
C GLU A 43 -3.07 -6.75 23.75
N GLN A 44 -3.85 -7.79 23.46
CA GLN A 44 -3.35 -9.16 23.35
C GLN A 44 -2.45 -9.34 22.13
N LEU A 45 -2.78 -8.68 21.01
CA LEU A 45 -1.93 -8.68 19.81
C LEU A 45 -0.57 -8.05 20.09
N GLN A 46 -0.50 -6.98 20.89
CA GLN A 46 0.75 -6.32 21.24
C GLN A 46 1.66 -7.19 22.11
N SER A 47 1.06 -7.96 23.03
CA SER A 47 1.81 -8.67 24.08
C SER A 47 2.07 -10.14 23.79
N LEU A 48 1.29 -10.77 22.90
CA LEU A 48 1.28 -12.21 22.71
C LEU A 48 1.39 -12.66 21.25
N THR A 49 1.94 -11.82 20.37
CA THR A 49 2.07 -12.17 18.94
C THR A 49 3.45 -12.71 18.60
N LEU A 50 3.52 -13.49 17.50
CA LEU A 50 4.76 -13.93 16.87
C LEU A 50 5.48 -12.82 16.06
N TRP A 51 5.01 -11.57 16.14
CA TRP A 51 5.52 -10.43 15.39
C TRP A 51 6.18 -9.41 16.34
N PRO A 52 7.40 -9.69 16.83
CA PRO A 52 8.11 -8.75 17.68
C PRO A 52 8.51 -7.49 16.90
N GLU A 53 8.62 -6.38 17.61
CA GLU A 53 9.26 -5.19 17.08
C GLU A 53 10.73 -5.49 16.77
N MET A 54 11.13 -5.34 15.50
CA MET A 54 12.53 -5.52 15.08
C MET A 54 13.31 -4.21 15.14
N GLU A 55 12.74 -3.15 14.57
CA GLU A 55 13.40 -1.83 14.48
C GLU A 55 12.37 -0.71 14.44
N LYS A 56 12.74 0.45 14.99
CA LYS A 56 11.98 1.70 14.88
C LYS A 56 12.58 2.60 13.84
N LEU A 57 11.80 2.92 12.80
CA LEU A 57 12.22 3.77 11.70
C LEU A 57 11.84 5.22 11.98
N TYR A 58 12.83 6.10 11.98
CA TYR A 58 12.67 7.52 12.30
C TYR A 58 12.77 8.40 11.05
N GLY A 59 12.36 9.66 11.18
CA GLY A 59 12.56 10.69 10.17
C GLY A 59 11.30 11.44 9.76
N HIS A 60 10.10 10.94 10.11
CA HIS A 60 8.85 11.69 9.94
C HIS A 60 8.58 12.59 11.15
N GLY A 61 8.13 13.83 10.89
CA GLY A 61 7.76 14.77 11.94
C GLY A 61 6.29 14.71 12.36
N TYR A 62 5.48 13.91 11.67
CA TYR A 62 4.04 13.79 11.87
C TYR A 62 3.59 12.33 11.74
N GLU A 63 2.29 12.09 12.01
CA GLU A 63 1.68 10.76 11.96
C GLU A 63 1.80 10.12 10.58
N LEU A 64 2.15 8.85 10.55
CA LEU A 64 2.22 8.06 9.32
C LEU A 64 0.84 7.93 8.67
N LEU A 65 0.80 8.09 7.36
CA LEU A 65 -0.42 7.91 6.56
C LEU A 65 -0.37 6.65 5.71
N SER A 66 0.77 6.33 5.16
CA SER A 66 0.91 5.17 4.29
C SER A 66 2.30 4.56 4.40
N VAL A 67 2.33 3.23 4.30
CA VAL A 67 3.54 2.44 4.19
C VAL A 67 3.33 1.39 3.11
N ALA A 68 4.37 1.09 2.36
CA ALA A 68 4.42 0.00 1.40
C ALA A 68 5.80 -0.64 1.41
N MET A 69 5.85 -1.93 1.11
CA MET A 69 7.10 -2.67 0.95
C MET A 69 7.13 -3.31 -0.44
N ASP A 70 8.26 -3.22 -1.11
CA ASP A 70 8.56 -4.00 -2.30
C ASP A 70 9.30 -5.28 -1.89
N THR A 71 8.66 -6.41 -2.11
CA THR A 71 9.23 -7.72 -1.76
C THR A 71 10.40 -8.13 -2.65
N ASN A 72 10.54 -7.54 -3.84
CA ASN A 72 11.64 -7.84 -4.76
C ASN A 72 12.94 -7.12 -4.36
N THR A 73 12.82 -5.89 -3.88
CA THR A 73 13.95 -5.04 -3.53
C THR A 73 14.12 -4.85 -2.04
N HIS A 74 13.16 -5.33 -1.24
CA HIS A 74 13.09 -5.14 0.21
C HIS A 74 13.08 -3.67 0.65
N MET A 75 12.69 -2.77 -0.26
CA MET A 75 12.55 -1.35 0.05
C MET A 75 11.22 -1.07 0.73
N ILE A 76 11.26 -0.33 1.83
CA ILE A 76 10.09 0.19 2.52
C ILE A 76 9.93 1.66 2.16
N ALA A 77 8.74 2.04 1.72
CA ALA A 77 8.36 3.43 1.47
C ALA A 77 7.35 3.88 2.52
N SER A 78 7.55 5.03 3.11
CA SER A 78 6.63 5.59 4.11
C SER A 78 6.37 7.08 3.89
N THR A 79 5.18 7.53 4.30
CA THR A 79 4.74 8.93 4.20
C THR A 79 4.02 9.34 5.46
N CYS A 80 4.04 10.63 5.75
CA CYS A 80 3.36 11.20 6.90
C CYS A 80 2.35 12.29 6.49
N LYS A 81 1.57 12.73 7.46
CA LYS A 81 0.72 13.90 7.34
C LYS A 81 1.57 15.14 7.05
N ALA A 82 1.15 15.96 6.11
CA ALA A 82 1.88 17.14 5.69
C ALA A 82 0.94 18.27 5.29
N SER A 83 1.24 19.48 5.75
CA SER A 83 0.59 20.71 5.32
C SER A 83 1.51 21.58 4.47
N THR A 84 2.79 21.22 4.36
CA THR A 84 3.81 21.91 3.58
C THR A 84 4.59 20.92 2.71
N PRO A 85 5.19 21.36 1.60
CA PRO A 85 6.00 20.51 0.73
C PRO A 85 7.18 19.81 1.45
N ALA A 86 7.77 20.47 2.43
CA ALA A 86 8.91 19.93 3.18
C ALA A 86 8.60 18.60 3.91
N HIS A 87 7.34 18.35 4.24
CA HIS A 87 6.88 17.12 4.87
C HIS A 87 6.10 16.21 3.92
N ALA A 88 5.72 16.71 2.74
CA ALA A 88 5.00 15.96 1.71
C ALA A 88 5.96 15.09 0.86
N VAL A 89 6.74 14.28 1.54
CA VAL A 89 7.83 13.47 0.96
C VAL A 89 7.64 11.99 1.25
N VAL A 90 8.23 11.14 0.42
CA VAL A 90 8.36 9.71 0.69
C VAL A 90 9.74 9.45 1.26
N ARG A 91 9.81 8.75 2.39
CA ARG A 91 11.06 8.21 2.94
C ARG A 91 11.18 6.74 2.56
N LEU A 92 12.38 6.37 2.16
CA LEU A 92 12.73 5.00 1.78
C LEU A 92 13.70 4.42 2.79
N PHE A 93 13.51 3.14 3.11
CA PHE A 93 14.39 2.37 4.01
C PHE A 93 14.70 1.02 3.37
N ASP A 94 15.96 0.59 3.48
CA ASP A 94 16.41 -0.70 2.96
C ASP A 94 16.32 -1.77 4.05
N ALA A 95 15.35 -2.68 3.94
CA ALA A 95 15.15 -3.73 4.93
C ALA A 95 16.24 -4.82 4.90
N GLN A 96 17.03 -4.94 3.83
CA GLN A 96 18.18 -5.85 3.77
C GLN A 96 19.41 -5.30 4.49
N HIS A 97 19.55 -3.98 4.54
CA HIS A 97 20.70 -3.30 5.14
C HIS A 97 20.30 -2.60 6.43
N ARG A 98 19.79 -3.37 7.42
CA ARG A 98 19.43 -2.88 8.76
C ARG A 98 18.48 -1.67 8.74
N PHE A 99 17.58 -1.61 7.79
CA PHE A 99 16.63 -0.51 7.59
C PHE A 99 17.30 0.85 7.41
N GLU A 100 18.47 0.88 6.80
CA GLU A 100 19.16 2.14 6.50
C GLU A 100 18.26 3.07 5.69
N PRO A 101 18.10 4.33 6.10
CA PRO A 101 17.35 5.30 5.35
C PRO A 101 18.07 5.66 4.04
N ALA A 102 17.32 5.78 2.95
CA ALA A 102 17.87 6.36 1.73
C ALA A 102 18.34 7.80 2.01
N LYS A 103 19.43 8.21 1.36
CA LYS A 103 20.06 9.52 1.56
C LYS A 103 19.08 10.67 1.37
N ASP A 104 18.26 10.58 0.33
CA ASP A 104 17.33 11.63 -0.05
C ASP A 104 15.88 11.14 0.01
N ALA A 105 14.99 11.99 0.53
CA ALA A 105 13.57 11.75 0.46
C ALA A 105 13.05 12.07 -0.94
N LEU A 106 11.99 11.38 -1.37
CA LEU A 106 11.38 11.62 -2.68
C LEU A 106 10.37 12.77 -2.57
N GLU A 107 10.66 13.85 -3.25
CA GLU A 107 9.91 15.10 -3.21
C GLU A 107 8.99 15.28 -4.43
N GLY A 108 8.13 16.32 -4.36
CA GLY A 108 7.34 16.80 -5.50
C GLY A 108 5.88 17.05 -5.19
N HIS A 109 5.32 16.45 -4.14
CA HIS A 109 3.97 16.79 -3.67
C HIS A 109 3.98 18.04 -2.78
N THR A 110 2.84 18.74 -2.71
CA THR A 110 2.70 19.95 -1.91
C THR A 110 1.90 19.75 -0.64
N LEU A 111 1.15 18.64 -0.55
CA LEU A 111 0.33 18.23 0.59
C LEU A 111 0.52 16.76 0.88
N SER A 112 -0.05 16.28 1.99
CA SER A 112 0.04 14.89 2.44
C SER A 112 -0.11 13.90 1.30
N ILE A 113 0.84 12.97 1.21
CA ILE A 113 0.74 11.79 0.35
C ILE A 113 -0.14 10.78 1.08
N THR A 114 -1.29 10.48 0.49
CA THR A 114 -2.31 9.62 1.08
C THR A 114 -2.03 8.14 0.88
N ARG A 115 -1.32 7.81 -0.21
CA ARG A 115 -0.96 6.44 -0.55
C ARG A 115 0.37 6.36 -1.27
N VAL A 116 1.15 5.33 -0.95
CA VAL A 116 2.31 4.87 -1.71
C VAL A 116 2.09 3.42 -2.14
N ALA A 117 2.53 3.06 -3.35
CA ALA A 117 2.39 1.70 -3.87
C ALA A 117 3.53 1.39 -4.85
N PHE A 118 4.31 0.36 -4.57
CA PHE A 118 5.28 -0.17 -5.52
C PHE A 118 4.57 -0.91 -6.64
N SER A 119 5.09 -0.80 -7.87
CA SER A 119 4.66 -1.65 -8.96
C SER A 119 5.03 -3.11 -8.69
N PRO A 120 4.29 -4.09 -9.23
CA PRO A 120 4.60 -5.52 -9.03
C PRO A 120 6.03 -5.92 -9.43
N CYS A 121 6.62 -5.21 -10.38
CA CYS A 121 8.00 -5.44 -10.84
C CYS A 121 9.06 -4.68 -10.02
N GLY A 122 8.68 -3.87 -9.02
CA GLY A 122 9.60 -3.05 -8.21
C GLY A 122 10.27 -1.91 -8.97
N THR A 123 9.92 -1.67 -10.24
CA THR A 123 10.55 -0.62 -11.07
C THR A 123 10.01 0.76 -10.76
N TYR A 124 8.74 0.86 -10.37
CA TYR A 124 8.06 2.13 -10.15
C TYR A 124 7.47 2.21 -8.76
N LEU A 125 7.46 3.42 -8.21
CA LEU A 125 6.74 3.77 -6.99
C LEU A 125 5.69 4.82 -7.34
N LEU A 126 4.42 4.47 -7.19
CA LEU A 126 3.28 5.37 -7.34
C LEU A 126 3.01 6.06 -6.01
N THR A 127 2.75 7.37 -6.07
CA THR A 127 2.27 8.18 -4.95
C THR A 127 1.05 8.96 -5.36
N VAL A 128 0.08 9.07 -4.48
CA VAL A 128 -1.11 9.93 -4.68
C VAL A 128 -1.28 10.84 -3.48
N SER A 129 -1.86 12.03 -3.68
CA SER A 129 -1.84 13.07 -2.68
C SER A 129 -3.14 13.87 -2.56
N ARG A 130 -3.26 14.56 -1.42
CA ARG A 130 -4.29 15.57 -1.18
C ARG A 130 -4.16 16.79 -2.12
N ASP A 131 -3.01 16.97 -2.75
CA ASP A 131 -2.77 18.02 -3.76
C ASP A 131 -3.45 17.76 -5.12
N ARG A 132 -4.24 16.66 -5.22
CA ARG A 132 -5.04 16.23 -6.37
C ARG A 132 -4.20 15.61 -7.49
N SER A 133 -2.94 15.32 -7.23
CA SER A 133 -2.01 14.73 -8.19
C SER A 133 -1.62 13.31 -7.81
N TRP A 134 -1.18 12.59 -8.80
CA TRP A 134 -0.34 11.42 -8.63
C TRP A 134 1.06 11.72 -9.16
N ARG A 135 2.06 11.04 -8.61
CA ARG A 135 3.44 11.06 -9.09
C ARG A 135 3.99 9.64 -9.13
N MET A 136 4.98 9.48 -9.98
CA MET A 136 5.66 8.21 -10.14
C MET A 136 7.16 8.45 -10.09
N PHE A 137 7.83 7.62 -9.30
CA PHE A 137 9.27 7.58 -9.20
C PHE A 137 9.75 6.30 -9.87
N ARG A 138 10.85 6.39 -10.60
CA ARG A 138 11.45 5.26 -11.30
C ARG A 138 12.71 4.83 -10.61
N ARG A 139 12.87 3.51 -10.47
CA ARG A 139 14.08 2.91 -9.90
C ARG A 139 15.26 3.07 -10.85
N THR A 140 16.40 3.45 -10.28
CA THR A 140 17.72 3.52 -10.93
C THR A 140 18.72 2.77 -10.06
N PRO A 141 19.94 2.53 -10.54
CA PRO A 141 20.99 1.94 -9.72
C PRO A 141 21.32 2.73 -8.44
N SER A 142 21.08 4.03 -8.43
CA SER A 142 21.31 4.92 -7.28
C SER A 142 20.09 5.12 -6.38
N GLY A 143 18.97 4.42 -6.61
CA GLY A 143 17.71 4.57 -5.87
C GLY A 143 16.54 5.00 -6.76
N TYR A 144 15.48 5.51 -6.14
CA TYR A 144 14.32 6.01 -6.87
C TYR A 144 14.50 7.49 -7.20
N VAL A 145 14.14 7.89 -8.43
CA VAL A 145 14.18 9.27 -8.90
C VAL A 145 12.81 9.69 -9.43
N ALA A 146 12.48 10.98 -9.31
CA ALA A 146 11.26 11.53 -9.87
C ALA A 146 11.22 11.31 -11.39
N TRP A 147 10.09 10.82 -11.91
CA TRP A 147 9.95 10.52 -13.32
C TRP A 147 8.81 11.27 -13.97
N ILE A 148 7.58 11.02 -13.54
CA ILE A 148 6.38 11.64 -14.11
C ILE A 148 5.37 11.97 -13.02
N GLY A 149 4.39 12.82 -13.35
CA GLY A 149 3.25 13.11 -12.50
C GLY A 149 2.24 14.00 -13.19
N GLU A 150 0.99 13.90 -12.72
CA GLU A 150 -0.11 14.68 -13.27
C GLU A 150 -1.08 15.11 -12.17
N ARG A 151 -1.59 16.33 -12.27
CA ARG A 151 -2.74 16.78 -11.49
C ARG A 151 -4.02 16.25 -12.15
N ALA A 152 -4.41 15.07 -11.80
CA ALA A 152 -5.37 14.26 -12.53
C ALA A 152 -6.81 14.42 -12.05
N HIS A 153 -7.04 14.91 -10.83
CA HIS A 153 -8.35 14.92 -10.19
C HIS A 153 -8.79 16.32 -9.76
N ALA A 154 -10.11 16.52 -9.63
CA ALA A 154 -10.69 17.77 -9.16
C ALA A 154 -10.62 17.91 -7.62
N ARG A 155 -10.49 16.82 -6.90
CA ARG A 155 -10.43 16.75 -5.43
C ARG A 155 -9.27 15.86 -4.98
N ILE A 156 -9.15 15.68 -3.66
CA ILE A 156 -8.14 14.81 -3.01
C ILE A 156 -8.13 13.43 -3.66
N VAL A 157 -6.93 12.92 -3.96
CA VAL A 157 -6.73 11.52 -4.33
C VAL A 157 -6.46 10.75 -3.05
N TRP A 158 -7.35 9.79 -2.72
CA TRP A 158 -7.27 9.03 -1.48
C TRP A 158 -6.42 7.78 -1.59
N ASP A 159 -6.55 7.06 -2.70
CA ASP A 159 -5.88 5.77 -2.88
C ASP A 159 -5.37 5.59 -4.30
N GLY A 160 -4.39 4.70 -4.45
CA GLY A 160 -3.84 4.31 -5.73
C GLY A 160 -3.30 2.90 -5.66
N ALA A 161 -3.56 2.12 -6.71
CA ALA A 161 -3.20 0.72 -6.77
C ALA A 161 -2.72 0.32 -8.17
N TRP A 162 -1.74 -0.58 -8.21
CA TRP A 162 -1.25 -1.20 -9.43
C TRP A 162 -2.06 -2.44 -9.79
N ALA A 163 -2.29 -2.66 -11.08
CA ALA A 163 -2.77 -3.93 -11.59
C ALA A 163 -1.68 -5.01 -11.45
N PRO A 164 -2.04 -6.27 -11.14
CA PRO A 164 -1.06 -7.28 -10.71
C PRO A 164 -0.05 -7.69 -11.80
N HIS A 165 -0.44 -7.73 -13.07
CA HIS A 165 0.39 -8.27 -14.16
C HIS A 165 0.58 -7.31 -15.33
N SER A 166 0.02 -6.12 -15.27
CA SER A 166 0.08 -5.13 -16.34
C SER A 166 0.78 -3.84 -15.93
N ARG A 167 1.00 -2.97 -16.89
CA ARG A 167 1.53 -1.62 -16.65
C ARG A 167 0.42 -0.61 -16.31
N MET A 168 -0.73 -1.09 -15.84
CA MET A 168 -1.86 -0.26 -15.46
C MET A 168 -1.85 0.08 -13.96
N PHE A 169 -2.37 1.24 -13.64
CA PHE A 169 -2.65 1.65 -12.26
C PHE A 169 -3.96 2.43 -12.20
N ALA A 170 -4.55 2.46 -11.03
CA ALA A 170 -5.78 3.20 -10.77
C ALA A 170 -5.54 4.26 -9.68
N THR A 171 -6.25 5.38 -9.78
CA THR A 171 -6.28 6.45 -8.76
C THR A 171 -7.72 6.72 -8.35
N ALA A 172 -7.99 6.71 -7.05
CA ALA A 172 -9.32 6.90 -6.47
C ALA A 172 -9.42 8.27 -5.78
N SER A 173 -10.48 9.01 -6.03
CA SER A 173 -10.59 10.39 -5.59
C SER A 173 -11.94 10.71 -4.92
N ARG A 174 -11.88 11.74 -4.06
CA ARG A 174 -13.05 12.39 -3.49
C ARG A 174 -13.93 13.08 -4.55
N ASP A 175 -13.47 13.24 -5.78
CA ASP A 175 -14.25 13.75 -6.90
C ASP A 175 -15.26 12.73 -7.46
N LYS A 176 -15.47 11.62 -6.75
CA LYS A 176 -16.39 10.53 -7.11
C LYS A 176 -15.95 9.76 -8.35
N SER A 177 -14.66 9.74 -8.63
CA SER A 177 -14.13 9.01 -9.78
C SER A 177 -12.93 8.13 -9.43
N VAL A 178 -12.79 7.06 -10.20
CA VAL A 178 -11.55 6.30 -10.35
C VAL A 178 -11.05 6.49 -11.76
N LYS A 179 -9.79 6.84 -11.91
CA LYS A 179 -9.13 6.93 -13.21
C LYS A 179 -8.17 5.78 -13.37
N ILE A 180 -8.27 5.08 -14.50
CA ILE A 180 -7.39 3.98 -14.89
C ILE A 180 -6.39 4.50 -15.89
N TRP A 181 -5.13 4.26 -15.64
CA TRP A 181 -3.97 4.71 -16.38
C TRP A 181 -3.17 3.53 -16.88
N THR A 182 -2.46 3.69 -17.98
CA THR A 182 -1.46 2.73 -18.45
C THR A 182 -0.16 3.43 -18.80
N LEU A 183 0.95 2.78 -18.50
CA LEU A 183 2.27 3.21 -18.97
C LEU A 183 2.43 2.78 -20.42
N VAL A 184 2.96 3.67 -21.25
CA VAL A 184 3.23 3.47 -22.67
C VAL A 184 4.68 3.79 -22.97
N ASP A 185 5.19 3.26 -24.07
CA ASP A 185 6.57 3.50 -24.51
C ASP A 185 6.64 4.77 -25.39
N ASP A 186 6.28 5.91 -24.79
CA ASP A 186 6.37 7.24 -25.37
C ASP A 186 7.29 8.10 -24.51
N ALA A 187 8.36 8.60 -25.10
CA ALA A 187 9.37 9.39 -24.37
C ALA A 187 8.84 10.73 -23.86
N GLN A 188 7.85 11.33 -24.55
CA GLN A 188 7.30 12.63 -24.19
C GLN A 188 6.17 12.50 -23.16
N ARG A 189 5.31 11.50 -23.31
CA ARG A 189 4.20 11.23 -22.41
C ARG A 189 4.08 9.72 -22.13
N PRO A 190 4.91 9.17 -21.23
CA PRO A 190 5.00 7.72 -21.03
C PRO A 190 3.78 7.11 -20.28
N TYR A 191 2.65 7.76 -20.32
CA TYR A 191 1.38 7.30 -19.73
C TYR A 191 0.19 7.86 -20.51
N ARG A 192 -0.94 7.17 -20.42
CA ARG A 192 -2.23 7.64 -20.95
C ARG A 192 -3.37 7.25 -19.99
N LEU A 193 -4.41 8.06 -19.99
CA LEU A 193 -5.68 7.72 -19.38
C LEU A 193 -6.40 6.66 -20.22
N VAL A 194 -6.74 5.53 -19.64
CA VAL A 194 -7.52 4.47 -20.27
C VAL A 194 -9.00 4.80 -20.18
N THR A 195 -9.49 5.05 -18.96
CA THR A 195 -10.90 5.39 -18.72
C THR A 195 -11.08 6.10 -17.38
N THR A 196 -12.24 6.70 -17.21
CA THR A 196 -12.71 7.26 -15.95
C THR A 196 -14.00 6.57 -15.53
N LEU A 197 -14.00 5.94 -14.37
CA LEU A 197 -15.15 5.29 -13.77
C LEU A 197 -15.77 6.24 -12.76
N ASN A 198 -17.05 6.59 -12.95
CA ASN A 198 -17.76 7.49 -12.04
C ASN A 198 -18.55 6.68 -11.01
N ALA A 199 -18.52 7.12 -9.75
CA ALA A 199 -19.23 6.53 -8.64
C ALA A 199 -20.34 7.45 -8.10
N SER A 200 -21.23 6.90 -7.30
CA SER A 200 -22.32 7.66 -6.65
C SER A 200 -21.81 8.60 -5.57
N ASP A 201 -20.68 8.23 -4.92
CA ASP A 201 -20.07 9.01 -3.85
C ASP A 201 -18.54 9.01 -3.94
N ALA A 202 -17.87 9.75 -3.02
CA ALA A 202 -16.42 9.83 -2.97
C ALA A 202 -15.78 8.44 -2.89
N VAL A 203 -14.76 8.19 -3.70
CA VAL A 203 -14.04 6.92 -3.67
C VAL A 203 -12.85 7.03 -2.74
N VAL A 204 -12.86 6.20 -1.70
CA VAL A 204 -11.89 6.26 -0.60
C VAL A 204 -10.79 5.22 -0.77
N SER A 205 -11.11 4.08 -1.37
CA SER A 205 -10.14 3.01 -1.60
C SER A 205 -10.35 2.32 -2.95
N VAL A 206 -9.27 1.76 -3.51
CA VAL A 206 -9.29 1.03 -4.77
C VAL A 206 -8.30 -0.13 -4.71
N THR A 207 -8.67 -1.26 -5.31
CA THR A 207 -7.79 -2.42 -5.46
C THR A 207 -8.10 -3.17 -6.74
N TRP A 208 -7.12 -3.89 -7.24
CA TRP A 208 -7.26 -4.77 -8.41
C TRP A 208 -7.42 -6.22 -7.94
N ALA A 209 -8.43 -6.90 -8.47
CA ALA A 209 -8.58 -8.35 -8.29
C ALA A 209 -7.81 -9.12 -9.37
N SER A 210 -7.75 -8.55 -10.58
CA SER A 210 -6.95 -9.00 -11.72
C SER A 210 -6.71 -7.81 -12.64
N ASP A 211 -5.98 -7.98 -13.74
CA ASP A 211 -5.77 -6.90 -14.73
C ASP A 211 -7.08 -6.41 -15.39
N GLY A 212 -8.11 -7.24 -15.36
CA GLY A 212 -9.44 -6.90 -15.88
C GLY A 212 -10.53 -6.74 -14.83
N ALA A 213 -10.20 -6.70 -13.53
CA ALA A 213 -11.19 -6.58 -12.46
C ALA A 213 -10.70 -5.65 -11.34
N LEU A 214 -11.53 -4.68 -10.97
CA LEU A 214 -11.22 -3.64 -10.00
C LEU A 214 -12.37 -3.47 -9.01
N ALA A 215 -12.03 -3.36 -7.73
CA ALA A 215 -12.95 -3.02 -6.67
C ALA A 215 -12.67 -1.63 -6.12
N MET A 216 -13.71 -0.87 -5.82
CA MET A 216 -13.64 0.43 -5.17
C MET A 216 -14.54 0.50 -3.94
N GLY A 217 -14.04 1.11 -2.87
CA GLY A 217 -14.77 1.40 -1.65
C GLY A 217 -15.16 2.88 -1.57
N LEU A 218 -16.41 3.15 -1.25
CA LEU A 218 -17.01 4.47 -1.25
C LEU A 218 -17.19 5.02 0.18
N GLU A 219 -17.32 6.33 0.28
CA GLU A 219 -17.54 7.05 1.55
C GLU A 219 -18.89 6.71 2.19
N ASN A 220 -19.90 6.37 1.38
CA ASN A 220 -21.23 5.97 1.85
C ASN A 220 -21.34 4.52 2.33
N GLY A 221 -20.26 3.74 2.32
CA GLY A 221 -20.23 2.33 2.75
C GLY A 221 -20.47 1.30 1.65
N ASP A 222 -20.65 1.72 0.40
CA ASP A 222 -20.79 0.82 -0.73
C ASP A 222 -19.43 0.29 -1.22
N VAL A 223 -19.45 -0.91 -1.77
CA VAL A 223 -18.32 -1.45 -2.55
C VAL A 223 -18.81 -1.76 -3.97
N TRP A 224 -18.13 -1.22 -4.96
CA TRP A 224 -18.43 -1.42 -6.37
C TRP A 224 -17.35 -2.26 -7.04
N LEU A 225 -17.78 -3.22 -7.86
CA LEU A 225 -16.90 -4.09 -8.65
C LEU A 225 -17.06 -3.78 -10.13
N TYR A 226 -15.96 -3.49 -10.79
CA TYR A 226 -15.90 -3.28 -12.22
C TYR A 226 -15.11 -4.40 -12.90
N THR A 227 -15.52 -4.77 -14.09
CA THR A 227 -14.81 -5.70 -14.97
C THR A 227 -14.55 -5.09 -16.33
N CYS A 228 -13.43 -5.45 -16.93
CA CYS A 228 -13.05 -5.06 -18.28
C CYS A 228 -13.46 -6.17 -19.24
N ALA A 229 -14.28 -5.84 -20.24
CA ALA A 229 -14.63 -6.75 -21.32
C ALA A 229 -13.44 -6.93 -22.29
N GLN A 230 -13.55 -7.91 -23.20
CA GLN A 230 -12.49 -8.22 -24.19
C GLN A 230 -12.20 -7.06 -25.16
N ASP A 231 -13.17 -6.21 -25.39
CA ASP A 231 -13.06 -5.00 -26.23
C ASP A 231 -12.38 -3.81 -25.49
N GLY A 232 -11.99 -4.00 -24.23
CA GLY A 232 -11.40 -2.96 -23.38
C GLY A 232 -12.40 -2.06 -22.67
N THR A 233 -13.70 -2.32 -22.78
CA THR A 233 -14.74 -1.53 -22.14
C THR A 233 -14.88 -1.93 -20.67
N TRP A 234 -14.84 -0.96 -19.75
CA TRP A 234 -15.06 -1.16 -18.34
C TRP A 234 -16.53 -1.05 -17.99
N GLN A 235 -17.06 -2.06 -17.34
CA GLN A 235 -18.48 -2.13 -16.96
C GLN A 235 -18.63 -2.41 -15.45
N LEU A 236 -19.64 -1.80 -14.83
CA LEU A 236 -20.01 -2.11 -13.47
C LEU A 236 -20.58 -3.53 -13.42
N HIS A 237 -19.89 -4.42 -12.75
CA HIS A 237 -20.28 -5.82 -12.60
C HIS A 237 -21.33 -6.00 -11.49
N THR A 238 -21.04 -5.44 -10.31
CA THR A 238 -21.96 -5.51 -9.17
C THR A 238 -21.69 -4.41 -8.15
N THR A 239 -22.70 -4.14 -7.32
CA THR A 239 -22.59 -3.23 -6.18
C THR A 239 -22.98 -3.98 -4.91
N LEU A 240 -22.11 -3.93 -3.92
CA LEU A 240 -22.39 -4.38 -2.56
C LEU A 240 -22.85 -3.15 -1.77
N ALA A 241 -24.16 -2.85 -1.87
CA ALA A 241 -24.71 -1.63 -1.30
C ALA A 241 -24.86 -1.74 0.22
N ARG A 242 -24.38 -0.72 0.93
CA ARG A 242 -24.58 -0.53 2.39
C ARG A 242 -24.16 -1.72 3.26
N HIS A 243 -23.13 -2.46 2.87
CA HIS A 243 -22.55 -3.49 3.73
C HIS A 243 -21.83 -2.90 4.95
N HIS A 244 -21.44 -1.61 4.85
CA HIS A 244 -20.81 -0.87 5.94
C HIS A 244 -21.63 0.37 6.27
N THR A 245 -21.69 0.74 7.55
CA THR A 245 -22.40 1.94 8.04
C THR A 245 -21.60 3.22 7.88
N GLY A 246 -20.32 3.12 7.52
CA GLY A 246 -19.39 4.23 7.31
C GLY A 246 -18.47 3.99 6.11
N PRO A 247 -17.53 4.92 5.89
CA PRO A 247 -16.62 4.87 4.75
C PRO A 247 -15.84 3.55 4.66
N VAL A 248 -15.69 3.02 3.46
CA VAL A 248 -14.88 1.84 3.18
C VAL A 248 -13.43 2.27 3.01
N HIS A 249 -12.73 2.43 4.13
CA HIS A 249 -11.36 2.96 4.15
C HIS A 249 -10.36 2.08 3.41
N ARG A 250 -10.61 0.77 3.33
CA ARG A 250 -9.72 -0.16 2.64
C ARG A 250 -10.48 -1.30 2.00
N VAL A 251 -10.17 -1.54 0.73
CA VAL A 251 -10.53 -2.76 0.00
C VAL A 251 -9.23 -3.46 -0.38
N ALA A 252 -9.18 -4.77 -0.21
CA ALA A 252 -8.05 -5.58 -0.62
C ALA A 252 -8.54 -6.89 -1.21
N CYS A 253 -7.92 -7.33 -2.29
CA CYS A 253 -8.15 -8.66 -2.84
C CYS A 253 -7.12 -9.63 -2.26
N ARG A 254 -7.57 -10.86 -1.99
CA ARG A 254 -6.69 -11.92 -1.56
C ARG A 254 -5.70 -12.22 -2.70
N PRO A 255 -4.39 -12.25 -2.45
CA PRO A 255 -3.43 -12.66 -3.46
C PRO A 255 -3.72 -14.08 -3.96
N GLN A 256 -3.68 -14.28 -5.27
CA GLN A 256 -3.74 -15.63 -5.84
C GLN A 256 -2.39 -16.32 -5.60
N GLY A 257 -2.39 -17.45 -4.89
CA GLY A 257 -1.16 -18.17 -4.57
C GLY A 257 -1.41 -19.51 -3.89
N ARG A 258 -0.38 -20.35 -3.74
CA ARG A 258 -0.39 -21.72 -3.22
C ARG A 258 -1.05 -21.95 -1.85
N TRP A 259 -1.39 -20.90 -1.12
CA TRP A 259 -2.05 -20.96 0.19
C TRP A 259 -3.57 -21.22 0.11
N MET A 260 -4.15 -21.28 -1.10
CA MET A 260 -5.59 -21.50 -1.28
C MET A 260 -6.00 -22.98 -1.07
N ASP A 261 -5.08 -23.93 -1.22
CA ASP A 261 -5.43 -25.37 -1.25
C ASP A 261 -5.50 -26.02 0.15
N GLU A 262 -4.99 -25.39 1.21
CA GLU A 262 -4.95 -25.99 2.56
C GLU A 262 -6.13 -25.58 3.47
N TYR A 263 -6.83 -24.48 3.17
CA TYR A 263 -7.93 -23.95 4.01
C TYR A 263 -9.33 -24.14 3.43
N ASP A 264 -9.45 -24.57 2.17
CA ASP A 264 -10.74 -24.83 1.50
C ASP A 264 -11.11 -26.33 1.44
N ARG A 265 -10.51 -27.16 2.32
CA ARG A 265 -10.87 -28.57 2.49
C ARG A 265 -11.60 -28.83 3.80
#